data_36bc130623351d6f54bfb3bab4ceefc6
#
_entry.id   36bc130623351d6f54bfb3bab4ceefc6
#
_cell.length_a   1.000
_cell.length_b   1.000
_cell.length_c   1.000
_cell.angle_alpha   90.00
_cell.angle_beta   90.00
_cell.angle_gamma   90.00
#
_symmetry.space_group_name_H-M   'P 1'
#
loop_
_entity.id
_entity.type
_entity.pdbx_description
1 polymer ?
#
loop_
_entity_poly.entity_id
_entity_poly.type
_entity_poly.pdbx_seq_one_letter_code
_entity_poly.pdbx_strand_id
1 'polypeptide(L)'
;MVFLSGQAIIILIIISCILYYLHQFFKKKAHEYSSRQYWEGRYGWFNQRMDWYTNFNQLNKDFKINDIIQKKYPKNPHKRKLLELGCGNSTLSYDLYNIGYRNITAIDFSTVVIKNMATIYKNTTIKYEVCDFNNMDLYFGKNVFDVIIEKAGLDSIATKGSDDVPDLLYRVFRNIYYILCDGGIFLSFSSKNTNFWKNNVYNRLEKEQLFKVVEAKRALFEIKGKGGNNLYFAYLMKI
;
A
#
# COMPACT_ATOMS: atom_id res chain seq x y z
N MET A 1 -1.38 52.85 -4.27
CA MET A 1 -2.43 51.82 -4.40
C MET A 1 -2.47 51.38 -5.85
N VAL A 2 -2.04 50.18 -6.20
CA VAL A 2 -2.02 49.69 -7.59
C VAL A 2 -3.39 49.03 -7.83
N PHE A 3 -4.24 49.68 -8.64
CA PHE A 3 -5.51 49.11 -9.07
C PHE A 3 -5.27 48.13 -10.22
N LEU A 4 -5.67 46.86 -10.05
CA LEU A 4 -5.66 45.91 -11.14
C LEU A 4 -6.64 46.34 -12.23
N SER A 5 -6.25 46.22 -13.51
CA SER A 5 -7.15 46.48 -14.63
C SER A 5 -8.33 45.47 -14.60
N GLY A 6 -9.51 45.90 -15.12
CA GLY A 6 -10.67 45.01 -15.20
C GLY A 6 -10.37 43.69 -15.92
N GLN A 7 -9.50 43.70 -16.93
CA GLN A 7 -9.04 42.50 -17.63
C GLN A 7 -8.23 41.59 -16.72
N ALA A 8 -7.35 42.13 -15.86
CA ALA A 8 -6.57 41.32 -14.90
C ALA A 8 -7.50 40.64 -13.84
N ILE A 9 -8.55 41.32 -13.41
CA ILE A 9 -9.54 40.75 -12.47
C ILE A 9 -10.28 39.59 -13.14
N ILE A 10 -10.72 39.74 -14.39
CA ILE A 10 -11.42 38.68 -15.13
C ILE A 10 -10.51 37.46 -15.31
N ILE A 11 -9.23 37.64 -15.65
CA ILE A 11 -8.27 36.55 -15.78
C ILE A 11 -8.08 35.81 -14.46
N LEU A 12 -7.96 36.52 -13.36
CA LEU A 12 -7.84 35.89 -12.01
C LEU A 12 -9.07 35.08 -11.63
N ILE A 13 -10.27 35.56 -11.96
CA ILE A 13 -11.53 34.81 -11.72
C ILE A 13 -11.53 33.52 -12.55
N ILE A 14 -11.17 33.60 -13.84
CA ILE A 14 -11.13 32.42 -14.70
C ILE A 14 -10.12 31.39 -14.17
N ILE A 15 -8.92 31.82 -13.79
CA ILE A 15 -7.90 30.95 -13.23
C ILE A 15 -8.40 30.28 -11.94
N SER A 16 -9.05 31.07 -11.05
CA SER A 16 -9.61 30.54 -9.80
C SER A 16 -10.71 29.50 -10.05
N CYS A 17 -11.58 29.75 -11.03
CA CYS A 17 -12.59 28.78 -11.44
C CYS A 17 -11.96 27.49 -11.98
N ILE A 18 -10.97 27.60 -12.87
CA ILE A 18 -10.25 26.44 -13.41
C ILE A 18 -9.58 25.64 -12.28
N LEU A 19 -8.90 26.31 -11.36
CA LEU A 19 -8.24 25.66 -10.21
C LEU A 19 -9.25 24.97 -9.30
N TYR A 20 -10.42 25.62 -9.07
CA TYR A 20 -11.52 25.02 -8.31
C TYR A 20 -12.06 23.74 -8.98
N TYR A 21 -12.35 23.77 -10.29
CA TYR A 21 -12.82 22.60 -11.03
C TYR A 21 -11.78 21.49 -11.08
N LEU A 22 -10.50 21.83 -11.28
CA LEU A 22 -9.40 20.86 -11.22
C LEU A 22 -9.32 20.23 -9.81
N HIS A 23 -9.42 21.04 -8.76
CA HIS A 23 -9.42 20.54 -7.38
C HIS A 23 -10.58 19.56 -7.13
N GLN A 24 -11.82 19.91 -7.54
CA GLN A 24 -12.97 19.02 -7.42
C GLN A 24 -12.82 17.72 -8.20
N PHE A 25 -12.26 17.81 -9.44
CA PHE A 25 -12.00 16.66 -10.28
C PHE A 25 -10.97 15.68 -9.62
N PHE A 26 -9.87 16.21 -9.11
CA PHE A 26 -8.87 15.40 -8.43
C PHE A 26 -9.38 14.84 -7.11
N LYS A 27 -10.16 15.60 -6.35
CA LYS A 27 -10.81 15.14 -5.12
C LYS A 27 -11.78 13.99 -5.40
N LYS A 28 -12.59 14.08 -6.46
CA LYS A 28 -13.50 13.01 -6.89
C LYS A 28 -12.74 11.74 -7.27
N LYS A 29 -11.66 11.87 -8.08
CA LYS A 29 -10.80 10.72 -8.43
C LYS A 29 -10.14 10.08 -7.23
N ALA A 30 -9.62 10.88 -6.30
CA ALA A 30 -9.01 10.36 -5.08
C ALA A 30 -10.01 9.54 -4.24
N HIS A 31 -11.26 10.01 -4.13
CA HIS A 31 -12.32 9.30 -3.44
C HIS A 31 -12.67 7.94 -4.11
N GLU A 32 -12.56 7.85 -5.43
CA GLU A 32 -12.83 6.61 -6.18
C GLU A 32 -11.87 5.47 -5.78
N TYR A 33 -10.59 5.77 -5.52
CA TYR A 33 -9.59 4.75 -5.14
C TYR A 33 -9.87 4.06 -3.79
N SER A 34 -10.71 4.62 -2.93
CA SER A 34 -11.15 3.97 -1.69
C SER A 34 -12.36 3.05 -1.89
N SER A 35 -12.94 2.98 -3.08
CA SER A 35 -14.19 2.26 -3.37
C SER A 35 -13.92 0.89 -3.99
N ARG A 36 -14.58 -0.15 -3.46
CA ARG A 36 -14.55 -1.51 -4.04
C ARG A 36 -15.04 -1.50 -5.49
N GLN A 37 -16.13 -0.78 -5.77
CA GLN A 37 -16.73 -0.73 -7.11
C GLN A 37 -15.75 -0.21 -8.16
N TYR A 38 -14.94 0.79 -7.82
CA TYR A 38 -13.89 1.30 -8.71
C TYR A 38 -12.89 0.20 -9.08
N TRP A 39 -12.39 -0.55 -8.08
CA TRP A 39 -11.36 -1.57 -8.30
C TRP A 39 -11.92 -2.81 -9.01
N GLU A 40 -13.16 -3.25 -8.66
CA GLU A 40 -13.84 -4.33 -9.41
C GLU A 40 -13.98 -3.98 -10.89
N GLY A 41 -14.45 -2.76 -11.20
CA GLY A 41 -14.54 -2.27 -12.58
C GLY A 41 -13.16 -2.21 -13.24
N ARG A 42 -12.16 -1.63 -12.57
CA ARG A 42 -10.79 -1.50 -13.10
C ARG A 42 -10.17 -2.84 -13.44
N TYR A 43 -10.27 -3.83 -12.56
CA TYR A 43 -9.71 -5.17 -12.80
C TYR A 43 -10.52 -6.00 -13.80
N GLY A 44 -11.80 -5.70 -13.97
CA GLY A 44 -12.64 -6.30 -15.03
C GLY A 44 -12.26 -5.84 -16.44
N TRP A 45 -11.87 -4.56 -16.60
CA TRP A 45 -11.51 -3.97 -17.90
C TRP A 45 -10.02 -4.10 -18.24
N PHE A 46 -9.13 -4.08 -17.24
CA PHE A 46 -7.68 -4.09 -17.43
C PHE A 46 -7.07 -5.40 -16.93
N ASN A 47 -6.95 -6.35 -17.83
CA ASN A 47 -6.32 -7.66 -17.56
C ASN A 47 -4.77 -7.58 -17.58
N GLN A 48 -4.19 -6.41 -17.85
CA GLN A 48 -2.74 -6.24 -17.89
C GLN A 48 -2.16 -6.15 -16.48
N ARG A 49 -1.06 -6.87 -16.24
CA ARG A 49 -0.27 -6.76 -15.00
C ARG A 49 0.17 -5.32 -14.80
N MET A 50 -0.04 -4.81 -13.59
CA MET A 50 0.37 -3.46 -13.25
C MET A 50 0.95 -3.44 -11.84
N ASP A 51 2.22 -3.08 -11.76
CA ASP A 51 2.87 -2.78 -10.50
C ASP A 51 2.74 -1.28 -10.20
N TRP A 52 2.02 -0.96 -9.14
CA TRP A 52 2.02 0.38 -8.58
C TRP A 52 3.43 0.73 -8.12
N TYR A 53 3.87 1.94 -8.47
CA TYR A 53 5.18 2.51 -8.18
C TYR A 53 6.30 1.79 -8.93
N THR A 54 6.55 0.50 -8.65
CA THR A 54 7.63 -0.28 -9.24
C THR A 54 7.47 -1.77 -9.00
N ASN A 55 8.27 -2.58 -9.70
CA ASN A 55 8.32 -4.02 -9.55
C ASN A 55 9.20 -4.46 -8.35
N PHE A 56 9.12 -5.74 -7.99
CA PHE A 56 9.87 -6.31 -6.88
C PHE A 56 11.39 -6.18 -7.04
N ASN A 57 11.94 -6.37 -8.23
CA ASN A 57 13.39 -6.30 -8.45
C ASN A 57 13.94 -4.92 -8.07
N GLN A 58 13.25 -3.85 -8.46
CA GLN A 58 13.64 -2.50 -8.09
C GLN A 58 13.44 -2.24 -6.58
N LEU A 59 12.31 -2.68 -6.00
CA LEU A 59 12.08 -2.59 -4.55
C LEU A 59 13.18 -3.32 -3.78
N ASN A 60 13.53 -4.53 -4.21
CA ASN A 60 14.58 -5.31 -3.53
C ASN A 60 15.97 -4.70 -3.71
N LYS A 61 16.25 -4.08 -4.86
CA LYS A 61 17.50 -3.33 -5.09
C LYS A 61 17.63 -2.14 -4.14
N ASP A 62 16.56 -1.34 -4.00
CA ASP A 62 16.61 -0.06 -3.27
C ASP A 62 16.42 -0.23 -1.77
N PHE A 63 15.55 -1.15 -1.35
CA PHE A 63 15.16 -1.31 0.05
C PHE A 63 15.60 -2.63 0.68
N LYS A 64 16.26 -3.53 -0.10
CA LYS A 64 16.82 -4.78 0.41
C LYS A 64 15.80 -5.68 1.12
N ILE A 65 14.59 -5.83 0.53
CA ILE A 65 13.47 -6.58 1.13
C ILE A 65 13.89 -7.98 1.54
N ASN A 66 14.52 -8.71 0.61
CA ASN A 66 14.98 -10.07 0.86
C ASN A 66 16.02 -10.14 1.97
N ASP A 67 16.97 -9.19 1.99
CA ASP A 67 18.03 -9.12 3.02
C ASP A 67 17.43 -8.81 4.40
N ILE A 68 16.40 -7.93 4.47
CA ILE A 68 15.68 -7.64 5.71
C ILE A 68 15.03 -8.91 6.26
N ILE A 69 14.32 -9.68 5.41
CA ILE A 69 13.65 -10.91 5.83
C ILE A 69 14.69 -11.95 6.26
N GLN A 70 15.77 -12.16 5.49
CA GLN A 70 16.81 -13.12 5.83
C GLN A 70 17.57 -12.75 7.10
N LYS A 71 17.86 -11.45 7.31
CA LYS A 71 18.51 -10.98 8.54
C LYS A 71 17.60 -11.15 9.76
N LYS A 72 16.30 -10.91 9.61
CA LYS A 72 15.31 -11.10 10.69
C LYS A 72 15.12 -12.57 11.02
N TYR A 73 15.13 -13.44 10.01
CA TYR A 73 14.89 -14.87 10.14
C TYR A 73 16.05 -15.70 9.56
N PRO A 74 17.26 -15.68 10.17
CA PRO A 74 18.46 -16.32 9.62
C PRO A 74 18.31 -17.84 9.49
N LYS A 75 17.42 -18.44 10.29
CA LYS A 75 17.09 -19.87 10.18
C LYS A 75 15.80 -20.03 9.37
N ASN A 76 15.92 -20.64 8.18
CA ASN A 76 14.79 -20.97 7.31
C ASN A 76 13.91 -19.76 6.91
N PRO A 77 14.45 -18.67 6.34
CA PRO A 77 13.65 -17.49 5.96
C PRO A 77 12.52 -17.87 4.98
N HIS A 78 12.79 -18.82 4.07
CA HIS A 78 11.81 -19.27 3.06
C HIS A 78 10.63 -20.08 3.61
N LYS A 79 10.69 -20.51 4.88
CA LYS A 79 9.57 -21.20 5.57
C LYS A 79 8.62 -20.22 6.27
N ARG A 80 8.96 -18.93 6.32
CA ARG A 80 8.13 -17.91 6.95
C ARG A 80 6.81 -17.75 6.21
N LYS A 81 5.77 -17.46 6.98
CA LYS A 81 4.43 -17.16 6.43
C LYS A 81 4.38 -15.68 6.05
N LEU A 82 4.23 -15.41 4.77
CA LEU A 82 4.17 -14.06 4.20
C LEU A 82 2.73 -13.72 3.84
N LEU A 83 2.35 -12.48 4.08
CA LEU A 83 1.09 -11.91 3.60
C LEU A 83 1.37 -10.68 2.75
N GLU A 84 0.83 -10.64 1.53
CA GLU A 84 0.74 -9.42 0.71
C GLU A 84 -0.64 -8.78 0.88
N LEU A 85 -0.69 -7.52 1.33
CA LEU A 85 -1.92 -6.75 1.50
C LEU A 85 -2.23 -5.92 0.25
N GLY A 86 -3.45 -6.06 -0.29
CA GLY A 86 -3.88 -5.32 -1.48
C GLY A 86 -3.05 -5.70 -2.69
N CYS A 87 -2.94 -7.01 -2.96
CA CYS A 87 -2.05 -7.52 -4.00
C CYS A 87 -2.39 -6.98 -5.40
N GLY A 88 -3.65 -6.61 -5.65
CA GLY A 88 -4.08 -6.19 -6.98
C GLY A 88 -3.63 -7.20 -8.03
N ASN A 89 -3.23 -6.71 -9.19
CA ASN A 89 -2.62 -7.49 -10.27
C ASN A 89 -1.08 -7.37 -10.34
N SER A 90 -0.44 -7.08 -9.20
CA SER A 90 1.02 -7.02 -9.01
C SER A 90 1.67 -8.39 -9.13
N THR A 91 2.97 -8.42 -9.50
CA THR A 91 3.77 -9.65 -9.51
C THR A 91 4.48 -9.91 -8.19
N LEU A 92 4.35 -9.06 -7.18
CA LEU A 92 5.15 -9.10 -5.94
C LEU A 92 5.15 -10.47 -5.26
N SER A 93 3.97 -11.08 -5.04
CA SER A 93 3.87 -12.43 -4.46
C SER A 93 4.53 -13.49 -5.33
N TYR A 94 4.39 -13.40 -6.67
CA TYR A 94 5.02 -14.33 -7.59
C TYR A 94 6.55 -14.16 -7.63
N ASP A 95 7.05 -12.94 -7.56
CA ASP A 95 8.49 -12.67 -7.51
C ASP A 95 9.10 -13.19 -6.21
N LEU A 96 8.42 -13.02 -5.08
CA LEU A 96 8.82 -13.64 -3.81
C LEU A 96 8.81 -15.18 -3.89
N TYR A 97 7.80 -15.76 -4.56
CA TYR A 97 7.75 -17.20 -4.82
C TYR A 97 8.96 -17.67 -5.63
N ASN A 98 9.35 -16.95 -6.68
CA ASN A 98 10.46 -17.30 -7.53
C ASN A 98 11.83 -17.28 -6.81
N ILE A 99 12.00 -16.43 -5.81
CA ILE A 99 13.23 -16.40 -4.98
C ILE A 99 13.16 -17.38 -3.79
N GLY A 100 12.13 -18.24 -3.72
CA GLY A 100 12.10 -19.40 -2.80
C GLY A 100 11.09 -19.35 -1.67
N TYR A 101 10.36 -18.26 -1.44
CA TYR A 101 9.30 -18.24 -0.44
C TYR A 101 8.11 -19.08 -0.92
N ARG A 102 7.59 -19.97 -0.06
CA ARG A 102 6.55 -20.95 -0.43
C ARG A 102 5.23 -20.78 0.34
N ASN A 103 5.28 -20.12 1.50
CA ASN A 103 4.10 -19.91 2.34
C ASN A 103 3.61 -18.46 2.18
N ILE A 104 3.05 -18.14 1.01
CA ILE A 104 2.58 -16.81 0.66
C ILE A 104 1.06 -16.82 0.57
N THR A 105 0.43 -15.87 1.26
CA THR A 105 -0.97 -15.50 1.08
C THR A 105 -1.01 -14.08 0.50
N ALA A 106 -1.82 -13.86 -0.51
CA ALA A 106 -2.02 -12.56 -1.14
C ALA A 106 -3.51 -12.21 -1.07
N ILE A 107 -3.83 -11.05 -0.49
CA ILE A 107 -5.23 -10.64 -0.33
C ILE A 107 -5.53 -9.34 -1.07
N ASP A 108 -6.76 -9.27 -1.53
CA ASP A 108 -7.39 -8.04 -2.03
C ASP A 108 -8.89 -8.11 -1.75
N PHE A 109 -9.55 -6.97 -1.63
CA PHE A 109 -11.01 -6.96 -1.42
C PHE A 109 -11.78 -7.19 -2.74
N SER A 110 -11.13 -7.06 -3.90
CA SER A 110 -11.72 -7.30 -5.22
C SER A 110 -11.77 -8.80 -5.54
N THR A 111 -12.98 -9.30 -5.75
CA THR A 111 -13.20 -10.70 -6.15
C THR A 111 -12.67 -10.96 -7.56
N VAL A 112 -12.74 -9.96 -8.44
CA VAL A 112 -12.29 -10.05 -9.82
C VAL A 112 -10.79 -10.28 -9.89
N VAL A 113 -10.00 -9.43 -9.19
CA VAL A 113 -8.54 -9.56 -9.24
C VAL A 113 -8.06 -10.84 -8.58
N ILE A 114 -8.63 -11.24 -7.46
CA ILE A 114 -8.26 -12.49 -6.77
C ILE A 114 -8.50 -13.70 -7.66
N LYS A 115 -9.67 -13.78 -8.33
CA LYS A 115 -9.95 -14.85 -9.28
C LYS A 115 -8.96 -14.89 -10.45
N ASN A 116 -8.61 -13.71 -10.99
CA ASN A 116 -7.65 -13.58 -12.08
C ASN A 116 -6.25 -14.05 -11.65
N MET A 117 -5.77 -13.57 -10.50
CA MET A 117 -4.43 -13.91 -9.99
C MET A 117 -4.31 -15.38 -9.61
N ALA A 118 -5.34 -15.95 -8.95
CA ALA A 118 -5.40 -17.38 -8.65
C ALA A 118 -5.35 -18.24 -9.93
N THR A 119 -6.00 -17.78 -11.01
CA THR A 119 -5.98 -18.47 -12.30
C THR A 119 -4.61 -18.39 -12.98
N ILE A 120 -3.99 -17.18 -12.99
CA ILE A 120 -2.68 -16.93 -13.61
C ILE A 120 -1.59 -17.76 -12.92
N TYR A 121 -1.61 -17.81 -11.59
CA TYR A 121 -0.56 -18.45 -10.78
C TYR A 121 -0.98 -19.80 -10.18
N LYS A 122 -1.93 -20.50 -10.81
CA LYS A 122 -2.47 -21.80 -10.36
C LYS A 122 -1.42 -22.90 -10.12
N ASN A 123 -0.27 -22.78 -10.76
CA ASN A 123 0.84 -23.75 -10.64
C ASN A 123 1.84 -23.38 -9.51
N THR A 124 1.48 -22.43 -8.64
CA THR A 124 2.27 -22.04 -7.46
C THR A 124 1.56 -22.47 -6.19
N THR A 125 2.25 -22.32 -5.04
CA THR A 125 1.65 -22.53 -3.71
C THR A 125 1.08 -21.24 -3.11
N ILE A 126 1.03 -20.15 -3.89
CA ILE A 126 0.50 -18.86 -3.42
C ILE A 126 -1.01 -18.99 -3.24
N LYS A 127 -1.51 -18.58 -2.09
CA LYS A 127 -2.95 -18.50 -1.80
C LYS A 127 -3.44 -17.10 -2.11
N TYR A 128 -4.39 -16.98 -3.05
CA TYR A 128 -5.06 -15.72 -3.37
C TYR A 128 -6.45 -15.73 -2.72
N GLU A 129 -6.71 -14.80 -1.80
CA GLU A 129 -7.90 -14.80 -0.96
C GLU A 129 -8.58 -13.43 -0.93
N VAL A 130 -9.92 -13.42 -1.02
CA VAL A 130 -10.71 -12.18 -0.94
C VAL A 130 -10.82 -11.76 0.53
N CYS A 131 -10.17 -10.67 0.89
CA CYS A 131 -10.24 -10.14 2.26
C CYS A 131 -10.13 -8.61 2.25
N ASP A 132 -11.00 -7.96 3.01
CA ASP A 132 -10.92 -6.52 3.29
C ASP A 132 -9.97 -6.27 4.47
N PHE A 133 -9.17 -5.23 4.40
CA PHE A 133 -8.25 -4.83 5.48
C PHE A 133 -8.96 -4.61 6.83
N ASN A 134 -10.24 -4.21 6.79
CA ASN A 134 -11.02 -4.00 7.99
C ASN A 134 -11.44 -5.28 8.71
N ASN A 135 -11.33 -6.45 8.07
CA ASN A 135 -11.81 -7.74 8.56
C ASN A 135 -10.71 -8.80 8.67
N MET A 136 -9.43 -8.42 8.57
CA MET A 136 -8.31 -9.36 8.57
C MET A 136 -8.20 -10.14 9.88
N ASP A 137 -8.52 -9.52 11.00
CA ASP A 137 -8.50 -10.12 12.34
C ASP A 137 -9.55 -11.24 12.48
N LEU A 138 -10.72 -11.04 11.89
CA LEU A 138 -11.79 -12.05 11.85
C LEU A 138 -11.46 -13.20 10.89
N TYR A 139 -10.73 -12.90 9.82
CA TYR A 139 -10.43 -13.83 8.75
C TYR A 139 -9.26 -14.78 9.08
N PHE A 140 -8.15 -14.23 9.62
CA PHE A 140 -6.91 -14.98 9.82
C PHE A 140 -6.67 -15.46 11.27
N GLY A 141 -7.27 -14.82 12.25
CA GLY A 141 -6.93 -15.06 13.64
C GLY A 141 -5.62 -14.39 14.08
N LYS A 142 -5.19 -14.66 15.32
CA LYS A 142 -4.06 -13.99 15.97
C LYS A 142 -2.72 -14.65 15.63
N ASN A 143 -1.67 -13.83 15.41
CA ASN A 143 -0.27 -14.30 15.31
C ASN A 143 -0.06 -15.35 14.19
N VAL A 144 -0.56 -15.10 12.99
CA VAL A 144 -0.52 -16.03 11.85
C VAL A 144 0.67 -15.81 10.95
N PHE A 145 1.05 -14.54 10.69
CA PHE A 145 2.06 -14.19 9.70
C PHE A 145 3.36 -13.71 10.33
N ASP A 146 4.49 -14.15 9.79
CA ASP A 146 5.82 -13.68 10.19
C ASP A 146 6.18 -12.34 9.54
N VAL A 147 5.78 -12.18 8.28
CA VAL A 147 6.07 -11.01 7.44
C VAL A 147 4.81 -10.55 6.73
N ILE A 148 4.50 -9.27 6.83
CA ILE A 148 3.42 -8.64 6.06
C ILE A 148 4.06 -7.59 5.16
N ILE A 149 3.70 -7.61 3.87
CA ILE A 149 4.19 -6.65 2.87
C ILE A 149 3.00 -5.94 2.24
N GLU A 150 3.10 -4.64 2.10
CA GLU A 150 2.07 -3.80 1.48
C GLU A 150 2.72 -2.84 0.49
N LYS A 151 2.10 -2.69 -0.69
CA LYS A 151 2.53 -1.76 -1.73
C LYS A 151 1.33 -1.04 -2.33
N ALA A 152 1.13 0.23 -1.98
CA ALA A 152 0.06 1.11 -2.44
C ALA A 152 -1.37 0.80 -1.92
N GLY A 153 -1.62 -0.33 -1.29
CA GLY A 153 -2.95 -0.69 -0.80
C GLY A 153 -3.46 0.28 0.28
N LEU A 154 -2.61 0.64 1.25
CA LEU A 154 -2.95 1.62 2.28
C LEU A 154 -3.10 3.05 1.72
N ASP A 155 -2.43 3.37 0.63
CA ASP A 155 -2.58 4.66 -0.03
C ASP A 155 -3.99 4.87 -0.59
N SER A 156 -4.68 3.80 -0.99
CA SER A 156 -6.07 3.86 -1.43
C SER A 156 -7.00 4.36 -0.31
N ILE A 157 -6.77 3.93 0.93
CA ILE A 157 -7.48 4.45 2.11
C ILE A 157 -7.08 5.90 2.39
N ALA A 158 -5.77 6.18 2.35
CA ALA A 158 -5.23 7.51 2.62
C ALA A 158 -5.70 8.58 1.62
N THR A 159 -6.18 8.19 0.44
CA THR A 159 -6.72 9.11 -0.59
C THR A 159 -8.20 9.44 -0.39
N LYS A 160 -8.91 8.81 0.55
CA LYS A 160 -10.34 9.04 0.80
C LYS A 160 -10.66 10.52 1.08
N GLY A 161 -9.71 11.26 1.67
CA GLY A 161 -9.83 12.71 1.87
C GLY A 161 -10.90 13.13 2.88
N SER A 162 -11.33 12.23 3.76
CA SER A 162 -12.25 12.47 4.86
C SER A 162 -11.50 12.54 6.20
N ASP A 163 -12.10 13.21 7.18
CA ASP A 163 -11.47 13.42 8.49
C ASP A 163 -11.30 12.12 9.29
N ASP A 164 -12.02 11.05 8.92
CA ASP A 164 -11.93 9.72 9.53
C ASP A 164 -10.75 8.86 9.01
N VAL A 165 -9.96 9.34 8.04
CA VAL A 165 -8.82 8.60 7.48
C VAL A 165 -7.81 8.16 8.54
N PRO A 166 -7.39 9.00 9.51
CA PRO A 166 -6.47 8.55 10.55
C PRO A 166 -7.00 7.38 11.37
N ASP A 167 -8.29 7.39 11.73
CA ASP A 167 -8.91 6.32 12.50
C ASP A 167 -9.13 5.05 11.67
N LEU A 168 -9.44 5.19 10.38
CA LEU A 168 -9.51 4.06 9.45
C LEU A 168 -8.16 3.37 9.32
N LEU A 169 -7.11 4.13 9.05
CA LEU A 169 -5.74 3.61 8.95
C LEU A 169 -5.30 2.96 10.27
N TYR A 170 -5.56 3.63 11.40
CA TYR A 170 -5.23 3.09 12.71
C TYR A 170 -5.92 1.73 12.96
N ARG A 171 -7.20 1.57 12.62
CA ARG A 171 -7.91 0.27 12.72
C ARG A 171 -7.24 -0.80 11.86
N VAL A 172 -6.87 -0.47 10.62
CA VAL A 172 -6.16 -1.42 9.75
C VAL A 172 -4.83 -1.85 10.36
N PHE A 173 -4.06 -0.90 10.95
CA PHE A 173 -2.81 -1.23 11.63
C PHE A 173 -3.03 -2.09 12.90
N ARG A 174 -4.15 -1.91 13.61
CA ARG A 174 -4.54 -2.80 14.71
C ARG A 174 -4.82 -4.22 14.21
N ASN A 175 -5.47 -4.37 13.07
CA ASN A 175 -5.69 -5.67 12.44
C ASN A 175 -4.36 -6.30 11.98
N ILE A 176 -3.45 -5.50 11.37
CA ILE A 176 -2.09 -5.95 11.04
C ILE A 176 -1.36 -6.44 12.30
N TYR A 177 -1.41 -5.67 13.40
CA TYR A 177 -0.82 -6.05 14.68
C TYR A 177 -1.39 -7.39 15.19
N TYR A 178 -2.70 -7.58 15.11
CA TYR A 178 -3.37 -8.78 15.58
C TYR A 178 -2.93 -10.04 14.83
N ILE A 179 -2.87 -9.98 13.49
CA ILE A 179 -2.53 -11.12 12.64
C ILE A 179 -1.02 -11.38 12.52
N LEU A 180 -0.17 -10.39 12.81
CA LEU A 180 1.28 -10.49 12.78
C LEU A 180 1.78 -11.22 14.04
N CYS A 181 2.72 -12.16 13.89
CA CYS A 181 3.37 -12.84 15.00
C CYS A 181 4.17 -11.86 15.87
N ASP A 182 4.36 -12.18 17.14
CA ASP A 182 5.18 -11.37 18.04
C ASP A 182 6.62 -11.30 17.50
N GLY A 183 7.17 -10.09 17.45
CA GLY A 183 8.42 -9.81 16.78
C GLY A 183 8.36 -9.91 15.25
N GLY A 184 7.19 -10.15 14.65
CA GLY A 184 6.99 -10.14 13.21
C GLY A 184 7.21 -8.76 12.59
N ILE A 185 7.36 -8.70 11.27
CA ILE A 185 7.71 -7.47 10.55
C ILE A 185 6.65 -7.08 9.54
N PHE A 186 6.42 -5.76 9.44
CA PHE A 186 5.57 -5.14 8.44
C PHE A 186 6.39 -4.20 7.57
N LEU A 187 6.34 -4.40 6.25
CA LEU A 187 7.05 -3.62 5.24
C LEU A 187 6.03 -2.89 4.37
N SER A 188 6.05 -1.57 4.36
CA SER A 188 5.10 -0.73 3.63
C SER A 188 5.79 0.15 2.59
N PHE A 189 5.18 0.25 1.41
CA PHE A 189 5.63 1.07 0.29
C PHE A 189 4.51 2.01 -0.15
N SER A 190 4.72 3.31 0.05
CA SER A 190 3.70 4.34 -0.08
C SER A 190 4.19 5.56 -0.87
N SER A 191 3.29 6.23 -1.58
CA SER A 191 3.53 7.56 -2.14
C SER A 191 3.43 8.68 -1.10
N LYS A 192 2.81 8.40 0.05
CA LYS A 192 2.70 9.35 1.16
C LYS A 192 4.00 9.40 1.92
N ASN A 193 4.46 10.61 2.24
CA ASN A 193 5.73 10.79 2.95
C ASN A 193 5.69 10.30 4.40
N THR A 194 6.86 10.15 5.00
CA THR A 194 7.02 9.68 6.37
C THR A 194 6.26 10.56 7.39
N ASN A 195 6.18 11.88 7.17
CA ASN A 195 5.45 12.79 8.09
C ASN A 195 3.95 12.51 8.06
N PHE A 196 3.39 12.21 6.87
CA PHE A 196 2.00 11.79 6.79
C PHE A 196 1.73 10.56 7.67
N TRP A 197 2.54 9.50 7.54
CA TRP A 197 2.37 8.27 8.30
C TRP A 197 2.61 8.47 9.80
N LYS A 198 3.64 9.25 10.18
CA LYS A 198 3.90 9.58 11.59
C LYS A 198 2.72 10.28 12.23
N ASN A 199 2.20 11.33 11.59
CA ASN A 199 1.14 12.15 12.16
C ASN A 199 -0.21 11.42 12.22
N ASN A 200 -0.49 10.54 11.28
CA ASN A 200 -1.81 9.88 11.18
C ASN A 200 -1.84 8.51 11.87
N VAL A 201 -0.69 7.82 12.03
CA VAL A 201 -0.66 6.43 12.52
C VAL A 201 0.50 6.13 13.45
N TYR A 202 1.77 6.29 13.00
CA TYR A 202 2.92 5.70 13.69
C TYR A 202 3.13 6.25 15.11
N ASN A 203 2.96 7.55 15.34
CA ASN A 203 3.10 8.14 16.67
C ASN A 203 2.12 7.49 17.67
N ARG A 204 0.91 7.14 17.23
CA ARG A 204 -0.09 6.47 18.06
C ARG A 204 0.30 5.03 18.34
N LEU A 205 0.77 4.29 17.33
CA LEU A 205 1.21 2.91 17.49
C LEU A 205 2.42 2.78 18.42
N GLU A 206 3.39 3.70 18.32
CA GLU A 206 4.56 3.73 19.20
C GLU A 206 4.18 4.08 20.63
N LYS A 207 3.29 5.07 20.83
CA LYS A 207 2.78 5.45 22.15
C LYS A 207 2.05 4.28 22.85
N GLU A 208 1.32 3.49 22.08
CA GLU A 208 0.61 2.29 22.59
C GLU A 208 1.54 1.05 22.66
N GLN A 209 2.81 1.16 22.32
CA GLN A 209 3.81 0.08 22.33
C GLN A 209 3.39 -1.12 21.45
N LEU A 210 2.71 -0.86 20.34
CA LEU A 210 2.27 -1.92 19.42
C LEU A 210 3.34 -2.21 18.37
N PHE A 211 3.96 -1.17 17.83
CA PHE A 211 5.01 -1.28 16.82
C PHE A 211 6.18 -0.39 17.14
N LYS A 212 7.37 -0.84 16.76
CA LYS A 212 8.57 -0.03 16.65
C LYS A 212 8.84 0.27 15.18
N VAL A 213 8.97 1.54 14.83
CA VAL A 213 9.49 1.94 13.50
C VAL A 213 10.99 1.70 13.49
N VAL A 214 11.44 0.69 12.76
CA VAL A 214 12.86 0.29 12.67
C VAL A 214 13.59 1.12 11.65
N GLU A 215 12.96 1.39 10.51
CA GLU A 215 13.53 2.14 9.42
C GLU A 215 12.45 2.86 8.62
N ALA A 216 12.79 4.07 8.14
CA ALA A 216 11.98 4.79 7.16
C ALA A 216 12.92 5.42 6.12
N LYS A 217 12.73 5.08 4.85
CA LYS A 217 13.57 5.54 3.74
C LYS A 217 12.73 6.12 2.60
N ARG A 218 13.38 6.93 1.78
CA ARG A 218 12.83 7.46 0.53
C ARG A 218 13.70 7.01 -0.65
N ALA A 219 13.09 6.57 -1.72
CA ALA A 219 13.73 6.39 -3.02
C ALA A 219 13.02 7.22 -4.08
N LEU A 220 13.77 7.63 -5.11
CA LEU A 220 13.23 8.29 -6.29
C LEU A 220 12.95 7.23 -7.36
N PHE A 221 11.75 7.29 -7.94
CA PHE A 221 11.36 6.44 -9.05
C PHE A 221 11.19 7.26 -10.31
N GLU A 222 11.79 6.79 -11.38
CA GLU A 222 11.47 7.25 -12.71
C GLU A 222 10.39 6.35 -13.32
N ILE A 223 9.18 6.85 -13.45
CA ILE A 223 8.18 6.25 -14.31
C ILE A 223 8.47 6.75 -15.74
N LYS A 224 8.74 5.83 -16.69
CA LYS A 224 8.98 6.20 -18.10
C LYS A 224 7.97 7.23 -18.57
N GLY A 225 8.46 8.44 -18.91
CA GLY A 225 7.67 9.55 -19.45
C GLY A 225 6.91 10.42 -18.43
N LYS A 226 7.08 10.19 -17.12
CA LYS A 226 6.59 11.08 -16.05
C LYS A 226 7.74 11.36 -15.10
N GLY A 227 7.91 12.61 -14.69
CA GLY A 227 8.96 13.04 -13.77
C GLY A 227 9.03 12.14 -12.53
N GLY A 228 10.21 12.09 -11.90
CA GLY A 228 10.49 11.20 -10.78
C GLY A 228 9.49 11.34 -9.63
N ASN A 229 8.89 10.24 -9.22
CA ASN A 229 8.00 10.17 -8.06
C ASN A 229 8.77 9.65 -6.85
N ASN A 230 8.43 10.15 -5.66
CA ASN A 230 8.97 9.63 -4.42
C ASN A 230 8.21 8.38 -4.00
N LEU A 231 8.95 7.35 -3.62
CA LEU A 231 8.42 6.20 -2.89
C LEU A 231 9.02 6.19 -1.49
N TYR A 232 8.15 6.06 -0.51
CA TYR A 232 8.53 5.98 0.89
C TYR A 232 8.37 4.56 1.39
N PHE A 233 9.41 4.05 1.99
CA PHE A 233 9.46 2.74 2.63
C PHE A 233 9.42 2.89 4.13
N ALA A 234 8.66 2.03 4.80
CA ALA A 234 8.68 1.89 6.25
C ALA A 234 8.81 0.42 6.65
N TYR A 235 9.70 0.15 7.59
CA TYR A 235 9.89 -1.12 8.24
C TYR A 235 9.48 -1.00 9.71
N LEU A 236 8.40 -1.67 10.07
CA LEU A 236 7.87 -1.73 11.43
C LEU A 236 8.03 -3.14 11.98
N MET A 237 8.30 -3.24 13.28
CA MET A 237 8.37 -4.51 13.98
C MET A 237 7.33 -4.50 15.11
N LYS A 238 6.55 -5.58 15.21
CA LYS A 238 5.63 -5.82 16.31
C LYS A 238 6.41 -6.00 17.60
N ILE A 239 6.02 -5.28 18.65
CA ILE A 239 6.60 -5.36 19.99
C ILE A 239 5.88 -6.45 20.80
#